data_a2dba2677dc345941e864fa62614c7bb
#
_entry.id   a2dba2677dc345941e864fa62614c7bb
#
_cell.length_a   1.000
_cell.length_b   1.000
_cell.length_c   1.000
_cell.angle_alpha   90.00
_cell.angle_beta   90.00
_cell.angle_gamma   90.00
#
_symmetry.space_group_name_H-M   'P 1'
#
loop_
_entity.id
_entity.type
_entity.pdbx_description
1 polymer ?
#
loop_
_entity_poly.entity_id
_entity_poly.type
_entity_poly.pdbx_seq_one_letter_code
_entity_poly.pdbx_strand_id
1 'polypeptide(L)'
;MRQTWRWFGPVDKVTLADARQAGAEGIVTALHHIAPGAIWPVAEIEQRQREVAAHPDGPPAGLAWEVVESLPVSEAIKTQSGDWRGDLDRYAESIANLAACGIRTVCYNFMPVVDWTRTDLRWRTARGTGLALRFE
;
A
#
# COMPACT_ATOMS: atom_id res chain seq x y z
N MET A 1 0.89 -19.75 9.08
CA MET A 1 1.32 -18.47 8.49
C MET A 1 0.14 -17.95 7.68
N ARG A 2 -0.30 -16.70 7.91
CA ARG A 2 -1.37 -16.10 7.10
C ARG A 2 -0.86 -15.74 5.73
N GLN A 3 -1.64 -16.00 4.69
CA GLN A 3 -1.32 -15.63 3.31
C GLN A 3 -2.02 -14.31 2.99
N THR A 4 -1.24 -13.27 2.67
CA THR A 4 -1.76 -11.95 2.31
C THR A 4 -1.41 -11.62 0.86
N TRP A 5 -2.28 -10.84 0.22
CA TRP A 5 -2.10 -10.40 -1.18
C TRP A 5 -1.92 -8.90 -1.26
N ARG A 6 -0.94 -8.44 -2.05
CA ARG A 6 -0.78 -7.02 -2.35
C ARG A 6 -1.85 -6.58 -3.36
N TRP A 7 -2.65 -5.57 -2.96
CA TRP A 7 -3.69 -4.98 -3.81
C TRP A 7 -3.50 -3.47 -3.91
N PHE A 8 -3.53 -2.94 -5.14
CA PHE A 8 -3.28 -1.52 -5.43
C PHE A 8 -4.55 -0.65 -5.42
N GLY A 9 -5.62 -1.14 -4.83
CA GLY A 9 -6.88 -0.40 -4.69
C GLY A 9 -7.85 -0.65 -5.84
N PRO A 10 -8.97 0.12 -5.90
CA PRO A 10 -10.06 -0.13 -6.86
C PRO A 10 -9.67 -0.06 -8.34
N VAL A 11 -8.53 0.55 -8.65
CA VAL A 11 -7.99 0.65 -10.02
C VAL A 11 -7.08 -0.52 -10.41
N ASP A 12 -6.80 -1.43 -9.47
CA ASP A 12 -5.99 -2.61 -9.73
C ASP A 12 -6.69 -3.53 -10.74
N LYS A 13 -5.91 -4.12 -11.64
CA LYS A 13 -6.41 -5.12 -12.59
C LYS A 13 -6.75 -6.44 -11.92
N VAL A 14 -6.06 -6.75 -10.81
CA VAL A 14 -6.36 -7.91 -9.96
C VAL A 14 -7.42 -7.50 -8.96
N THR A 15 -8.56 -8.18 -9.01
CA THR A 15 -9.67 -7.90 -8.11
C THR A 15 -9.50 -8.59 -6.75
N LEU A 16 -10.24 -8.13 -5.74
CA LEU A 16 -10.28 -8.82 -4.44
C LEU A 16 -10.86 -10.24 -4.55
N ALA A 17 -11.73 -10.48 -5.54
CA ALA A 17 -12.23 -11.81 -5.83
C ALA A 17 -11.12 -12.74 -6.35
N ASP A 18 -10.25 -12.24 -7.24
CA ASP A 18 -9.10 -13.00 -7.72
C ASP A 18 -8.12 -13.33 -6.60
N ALA A 19 -7.81 -12.34 -5.73
CA ALA A 19 -6.96 -12.55 -4.57
C ALA A 19 -7.51 -13.64 -3.64
N ARG A 20 -8.82 -13.61 -3.38
CA ARG A 20 -9.50 -14.63 -2.58
C ARG A 20 -9.48 -16.01 -3.25
N GLN A 21 -9.75 -16.06 -4.55
CA GLN A 21 -9.69 -17.31 -5.32
C GLN A 21 -8.28 -17.92 -5.29
N ALA A 22 -7.24 -17.07 -5.25
CA ALA A 22 -5.86 -17.51 -5.10
C ALA A 22 -5.51 -17.96 -3.66
N GLY A 23 -6.45 -17.89 -2.71
CA GLY A 23 -6.27 -18.34 -1.34
C GLY A 23 -5.77 -17.25 -0.37
N ALA A 24 -5.84 -15.98 -0.74
CA ALA A 24 -5.50 -14.90 0.19
C ALA A 24 -6.48 -14.86 1.37
N GLU A 25 -5.93 -14.66 2.56
CA GLU A 25 -6.67 -14.54 3.83
C GLU A 25 -6.76 -13.08 4.31
N GLY A 26 -5.91 -12.22 3.77
CA GLY A 26 -5.85 -10.80 4.10
C GLY A 26 -5.22 -9.97 2.97
N ILE A 27 -5.32 -8.66 3.09
CA ILE A 27 -4.87 -7.71 2.09
C ILE A 27 -3.76 -6.81 2.64
N VAL A 28 -2.77 -6.61 1.80
CA VAL A 28 -1.72 -5.59 1.95
C VAL A 28 -2.02 -4.48 0.95
N THR A 29 -2.30 -3.27 1.42
CA THR A 29 -2.62 -2.14 0.55
C THR A 29 -2.25 -0.80 1.18
N ALA A 30 -2.53 0.30 0.49
CA ALA A 30 -2.26 1.66 0.92
C ALA A 30 -3.33 2.64 0.37
N LEU A 31 -3.34 3.87 0.86
CA LEU A 31 -4.17 4.93 0.29
C LEU A 31 -3.40 5.64 -0.85
N HIS A 32 -3.29 4.95 -1.99
CA HIS A 32 -2.46 5.36 -3.12
C HIS A 32 -2.86 6.70 -3.76
N HIS A 33 -4.06 7.20 -3.45
CA HIS A 33 -4.58 8.48 -3.94
C HIS A 33 -4.17 9.67 -3.08
N ILE A 34 -3.63 9.42 -1.89
CA ILE A 34 -3.14 10.47 -0.99
C ILE A 34 -1.66 10.73 -1.26
N ALA A 35 -1.33 11.99 -1.47
CA ALA A 35 0.05 12.39 -1.78
C ALA A 35 1.02 12.11 -0.61
N PRO A 36 2.29 11.77 -0.88
CA PRO A 36 3.32 11.69 0.16
C PRO A 36 3.41 13.00 0.98
N GLY A 37 3.55 12.87 2.30
CA GLY A 37 3.60 14.01 3.22
C GLY A 37 2.23 14.54 3.66
N ALA A 38 1.13 14.06 3.10
CA ALA A 38 -0.21 14.37 3.59
C ALA A 38 -0.65 13.37 4.68
N ILE A 39 -1.53 13.85 5.58
CA ILE A 39 -2.13 13.02 6.62
C ILE A 39 -3.11 12.02 5.98
N TRP A 40 -3.11 10.79 6.47
CA TRP A 40 -4.14 9.81 6.19
C TRP A 40 -5.29 9.93 7.20
N PRO A 41 -6.44 10.52 6.82
CA PRO A 41 -7.58 10.68 7.74
C PRO A 41 -8.23 9.34 8.07
N VAL A 42 -8.77 9.20 9.27
CA VAL A 42 -9.52 8.01 9.72
C VAL A 42 -10.62 7.63 8.71
N ALA A 43 -11.36 8.61 8.20
CA ALA A 43 -12.45 8.36 7.23
C ALA A 43 -11.97 7.64 5.95
N GLU A 44 -10.80 8.01 5.42
CA GLU A 44 -10.21 7.38 4.23
C GLU A 44 -9.70 5.96 4.54
N ILE A 45 -9.14 5.76 5.74
CA ILE A 45 -8.70 4.45 6.21
C ILE A 45 -9.91 3.51 6.34
N GLU A 46 -10.97 3.95 7.01
CA GLU A 46 -12.20 3.17 7.16
C GLU A 46 -12.87 2.90 5.81
N GLN A 47 -12.85 3.87 4.88
CA GLN A 47 -13.36 3.67 3.52
C GLN A 47 -12.61 2.51 2.84
N ARG A 48 -11.28 2.52 2.90
CA ARG A 48 -10.46 1.44 2.33
C ARG A 48 -10.72 0.09 3.02
N GLN A 49 -10.95 0.08 4.33
CA GLN A 49 -11.34 -1.14 5.04
C GLN A 49 -12.68 -1.67 4.55
N ARG A 50 -13.67 -0.80 4.33
CA ARG A 50 -14.97 -1.19 3.75
C ARG A 50 -14.80 -1.75 2.34
N GLU A 51 -13.99 -1.14 1.49
CA GLU A 51 -13.70 -1.62 0.13
C GLU A 51 -13.10 -3.03 0.17
N VAL A 52 -12.12 -3.27 1.05
CA VAL A 52 -11.48 -4.59 1.20
C VAL A 52 -12.46 -5.65 1.72
N ALA A 53 -13.35 -5.27 2.62
CA ALA A 53 -14.35 -6.18 3.18
C ALA A 53 -15.54 -6.45 2.25
N ALA A 54 -15.79 -5.55 1.30
CA ALA A 54 -16.94 -5.64 0.39
C ALA A 54 -16.77 -6.79 -0.62
N HIS A 55 -17.91 -7.40 -0.95
CA HIS A 55 -18.03 -8.28 -2.12
C HIS A 55 -19.05 -7.66 -3.07
N PRO A 56 -18.74 -7.44 -4.35
CA PRO A 56 -19.65 -6.76 -5.26
C PRO A 56 -20.99 -7.49 -5.46
N ASP A 57 -21.03 -8.81 -5.33
CA ASP A 57 -22.20 -9.62 -5.65
C ASP A 57 -22.57 -10.65 -4.55
N GLY A 58 -22.16 -10.44 -3.30
CA GLY A 58 -22.37 -11.45 -2.27
C GLY A 58 -22.05 -11.01 -0.84
N PRO A 59 -22.04 -11.96 0.10
CA PRO A 59 -21.65 -11.68 1.48
C PRO A 59 -20.21 -11.17 1.55
N PRO A 60 -19.83 -10.47 2.65
CA PRO A 60 -18.49 -9.90 2.79
C PRO A 60 -17.40 -10.87 2.37
N ALA A 61 -16.42 -10.37 1.62
CA ALA A 61 -15.34 -11.19 1.04
C ALA A 61 -14.52 -11.97 2.10
N GLY A 62 -14.68 -11.64 3.38
CA GLY A 62 -13.91 -12.22 4.48
C GLY A 62 -12.44 -11.82 4.46
N LEU A 63 -12.07 -10.83 3.63
CA LEU A 63 -10.76 -10.24 3.60
C LEU A 63 -10.69 -9.03 4.54
N ALA A 64 -9.54 -8.81 5.15
CA ALA A 64 -9.28 -7.64 5.97
C ALA A 64 -8.00 -6.94 5.49
N TRP A 65 -7.98 -5.62 5.60
CA TRP A 65 -6.74 -4.87 5.42
C TRP A 65 -5.85 -5.04 6.66
N GLU A 66 -4.79 -5.79 6.53
CA GLU A 66 -3.93 -6.19 7.65
C GLU A 66 -2.61 -5.43 7.71
N VAL A 67 -2.08 -5.11 6.54
CA VAL A 67 -0.76 -4.48 6.41
C VAL A 67 -0.84 -3.28 5.49
N VAL A 68 -0.31 -2.17 5.93
CA VAL A 68 -0.05 -1.02 5.07
C VAL A 68 1.25 -1.24 4.32
N GLU A 69 1.19 -1.19 3.02
CA GLU A 69 2.41 -1.13 2.21
C GLU A 69 2.20 -0.20 1.00
N SER A 70 2.78 0.95 1.07
CA SER A 70 3.52 1.59 2.15
C SER A 70 2.83 2.88 2.58
N LEU A 71 3.10 3.31 3.82
CA LEU A 71 2.89 4.70 4.20
C LEU A 71 4.09 5.49 3.65
N PRO A 72 3.89 6.40 2.68
CA PRO A 72 5.00 7.05 2.00
C PRO A 72 5.76 8.00 2.92
N VAL A 73 7.06 7.82 3.03
CA VAL A 73 7.95 8.81 3.68
C VAL A 73 8.30 9.88 2.64
N SER A 74 7.99 11.15 2.94
CA SER A 74 8.27 12.25 2.00
C SER A 74 9.76 12.44 1.75
N GLU A 75 10.12 12.99 0.58
CA GLU A 75 11.51 13.33 0.27
C GLU A 75 12.06 14.37 1.25
N ALA A 76 11.22 15.28 1.74
CA ALA A 76 11.61 16.27 2.74
C ALA A 76 12.15 15.59 4.03
N ILE A 77 11.49 14.52 4.50
CA ILE A 77 11.97 13.74 5.66
C ILE A 77 13.29 13.05 5.32
N LYS A 78 13.37 12.37 4.18
CA LYS A 78 14.54 11.57 3.79
C LYS A 78 15.80 12.41 3.62
N THR A 79 15.65 13.63 3.11
CA THR A 79 16.76 14.54 2.84
C THR A 79 16.93 15.62 3.91
N GLN A 80 16.04 15.67 4.91
CA GLN A 80 15.98 16.69 5.96
C GLN A 80 15.92 18.12 5.38
N SER A 81 15.13 18.32 4.34
CA SER A 81 14.94 19.59 3.64
C SER A 81 13.53 20.15 3.81
N GLY A 82 13.37 21.45 3.59
CA GLY A 82 12.07 22.11 3.70
C GLY A 82 11.39 21.90 5.06
N ASP A 83 10.08 21.70 5.07
CA ASP A 83 9.28 21.46 6.29
C ASP A 83 9.28 19.99 6.72
N TRP A 84 10.45 19.37 6.76
CA TRP A 84 10.55 17.94 7.09
C TRP A 84 10.04 17.59 8.49
N ARG A 85 10.09 18.54 9.45
CA ARG A 85 9.55 18.31 10.79
C ARG A 85 8.02 18.28 10.79
N GLY A 86 7.38 19.19 10.06
CA GLY A 86 5.93 19.17 9.85
C GLY A 86 5.49 17.91 9.09
N ASP A 87 6.27 17.45 8.10
CA ASP A 87 6.00 16.16 7.45
C ASP A 87 6.12 14.98 8.40
N LEU A 88 7.07 15.01 9.32
CA LEU A 88 7.23 13.96 10.33
C LEU A 88 6.05 13.92 11.30
N ASP A 89 5.54 15.08 11.72
CA ASP A 89 4.35 15.17 12.57
C ASP A 89 3.12 14.61 11.84
N ARG A 90 2.91 14.95 10.57
CA ARG A 90 1.84 14.40 9.72
C ARG A 90 1.98 12.89 9.50
N TYR A 91 3.21 12.40 9.38
CA TYR A 91 3.49 10.97 9.28
C TYR A 91 3.11 10.24 10.58
N ALA A 92 3.50 10.79 11.73
CA ALA A 92 3.16 10.26 13.05
C ALA A 92 1.64 10.25 13.28
N GLU A 93 0.92 11.30 12.88
CA GLU A 93 -0.54 11.37 12.94
C GLU A 93 -1.18 10.28 12.06
N SER A 94 -0.66 10.06 10.86
CA SER A 94 -1.15 8.99 9.98
C SER A 94 -0.98 7.61 10.60
N ILE A 95 0.13 7.35 11.29
CA ILE A 95 0.34 6.10 12.04
C ILE A 95 -0.66 5.98 13.19
N ALA A 96 -0.90 7.06 13.93
CA ALA A 96 -1.90 7.06 15.01
C ALA A 96 -3.32 6.77 14.49
N ASN A 97 -3.70 7.35 13.35
CA ASN A 97 -4.97 7.11 12.70
C ASN A 97 -5.12 5.66 12.23
N LEU A 98 -4.06 5.07 11.65
CA LEU A 98 -4.04 3.64 11.28
C LEU A 98 -4.21 2.74 12.52
N ALA A 99 -3.52 3.06 13.61
CA ALA A 99 -3.63 2.33 14.85
C ALA A 99 -5.04 2.42 15.45
N ALA A 100 -5.68 3.61 15.41
CA ALA A 100 -7.06 3.81 15.83
C ALA A 100 -8.05 2.97 15.02
N CYS A 101 -7.77 2.74 13.72
CA CYS A 101 -8.54 1.86 12.85
C CYS A 101 -8.16 0.37 12.98
N GLY A 102 -7.31 0.00 13.94
CA GLY A 102 -6.93 -1.38 14.23
C GLY A 102 -5.82 -1.96 13.35
N ILE A 103 -5.22 -1.18 12.45
CA ILE A 103 -4.10 -1.61 11.61
C ILE A 103 -2.80 -1.47 12.38
N ARG A 104 -2.07 -2.58 12.59
CA ARG A 104 -0.90 -2.63 13.47
C ARG A 104 0.43 -2.84 12.74
N THR A 105 0.39 -3.11 11.45
CA THR A 105 1.58 -3.37 10.65
C THR A 105 1.69 -2.36 9.53
N VAL A 106 2.76 -1.60 9.54
CA VAL A 106 3.07 -0.58 8.52
C VAL A 106 4.46 -0.85 7.97
N CYS A 107 4.55 -1.09 6.67
CA CYS A 107 5.81 -1.08 5.94
C CYS A 107 6.09 0.34 5.44
N TYR A 108 7.35 0.72 5.43
CA TYR A 108 7.78 1.99 4.86
C TYR A 108 9.06 1.79 4.04
N ASN A 109 9.25 2.65 3.08
CA ASN A 109 10.47 2.71 2.28
C ASN A 109 11.23 3.98 2.60
N PHE A 110 12.53 3.86 2.85
CA PHE A 110 13.41 4.99 3.13
C PHE A 110 14.54 5.03 2.09
N MET A 111 14.15 5.23 0.84
CA MET A 111 15.07 5.33 -0.30
C MET A 111 15.02 6.76 -0.82
N PRO A 112 16.03 7.60 -0.55
CA PRO A 112 16.05 8.98 -1.04
C PRO A 112 16.27 9.00 -2.56
N VAL A 113 15.60 9.93 -3.23
CA VAL A 113 15.70 10.25 -4.66
C VAL A 113 15.18 9.15 -5.58
N VAL A 114 15.65 7.92 -5.45
CA VAL A 114 15.24 6.78 -6.30
C VAL A 114 14.55 5.73 -5.45
N ASP A 115 13.30 5.45 -5.76
CA ASP A 115 12.52 4.39 -5.13
C ASP A 115 12.48 3.13 -6.04
N TRP A 116 11.53 2.24 -5.86
CA TRP A 116 11.35 1.00 -6.61
C TRP A 116 11.21 1.28 -8.12
N THR A 117 12.32 1.42 -8.81
CA THR A 117 12.36 1.71 -10.25
C THR A 117 12.37 0.43 -11.07
N ARG A 118 11.59 0.41 -12.14
CA ARG A 118 11.60 -0.65 -13.14
C ARG A 118 11.69 -0.02 -14.52
N THR A 119 12.71 -0.43 -15.28
CA THR A 119 12.94 0.07 -16.65
C THR A 119 12.36 -0.88 -17.70
N ASP A 120 12.12 -2.15 -17.36
CA ASP A 120 11.46 -3.12 -18.22
C ASP A 120 10.30 -3.78 -17.44
N LEU A 121 9.08 -3.59 -17.94
CA LEU A 121 7.87 -4.13 -17.32
C LEU A 121 7.46 -5.50 -17.88
N ARG A 122 8.20 -6.02 -18.86
CA ARG A 122 7.90 -7.28 -19.57
C ARG A 122 9.15 -8.11 -19.83
N TRP A 123 10.12 -8.04 -18.94
CA TRP A 123 11.33 -8.84 -19.07
C TRP A 123 11.00 -10.33 -19.18
N ARG A 124 11.43 -10.96 -20.27
CA ARG A 124 11.20 -12.39 -20.47
C ARG A 124 12.17 -13.22 -19.65
N THR A 125 11.62 -14.15 -18.90
CA THR A 125 12.35 -15.16 -18.14
C THR A 125 11.98 -16.55 -18.65
N ALA A 126 12.71 -17.57 -18.25
CA ALA A 126 12.39 -18.97 -18.59
C ALA A 126 11.02 -19.43 -18.07
N ARG A 127 10.44 -18.73 -17.07
CA ARG A 127 9.17 -19.08 -16.44
C ARG A 127 8.03 -18.10 -16.72
N GLY A 128 8.23 -17.16 -17.65
CA GLY A 128 7.23 -16.14 -17.98
C GLY A 128 7.83 -14.74 -18.07
N THR A 129 7.05 -13.74 -17.71
CA THR A 129 7.51 -12.34 -17.70
C THR A 129 7.62 -11.80 -16.27
N GLY A 130 8.54 -10.90 -16.04
CA GLY A 130 8.74 -10.19 -14.78
C GLY A 130 9.05 -8.72 -14.98
N LEU A 131 9.11 -7.99 -13.88
CA LEU A 131 9.59 -6.60 -13.85
C LEU A 131 11.10 -6.62 -13.62
N ALA A 132 11.83 -5.78 -14.31
CA ALA A 132 13.28 -5.68 -14.15
C ALA A 132 13.78 -4.24 -14.12
N LEU A 133 14.80 -3.98 -13.34
CA LEU A 133 15.65 -2.81 -13.46
C LEU A 133 16.86 -3.22 -14.32
N ARG A 134 17.02 -2.59 -15.48
CA ARG A 134 18.12 -2.83 -16.40
C ARG A 134 18.97 -1.57 -16.50
N PHE A 135 20.26 -1.74 -16.44
CA PHE A 135 21.27 -0.73 -16.75
C PHE A 135 21.82 -1.03 -18.14
N GLU A 136 21.88 -0.02 -19.02
CA GLU A 136 22.56 -0.07 -20.31
C GLU A 136 23.95 0.52 -20.17
#